data_96073f53205ed11a902fda6bc777ca09
#
_entry.id   96073f53205ed11a902fda6bc777ca09
#
_cell.length_a   1.000
_cell.length_b   1.000
_cell.length_c   1.000
_cell.angle_alpha   90.00
_cell.angle_beta   90.00
_cell.angle_gamma   90.00
#
_symmetry.space_group_name_H-M   'P 1'
#
loop_
_entity.id
_entity.type
_entity.pdbx_description
1 polymer ?
#
loop_
_entity_poly.entity_id
_entity_poly.type
_entity_poly.pdbx_seq_one_letter_code
_entity_poly.pdbx_strand_id
1 'polypeptide(L)'
;MTRSTRRSRTVALTASAVMIALGATACGGSSGSSAGGAPGKGGTLTILDKADFDHLDPQRVYTTEGQSMDQEIVRTLTGWDETGSTPKLVGDLATDTGTPSKGATVWTFHLRHGVKYQDGTEVTAPDVKYGVERFFSSDINGGPPYAAQWLVGGSDYKGPYKGKELGSIQTPDKYTIVFHLNQPVADFNETTTMPGWSAVPKSHDTGSTYDTHVWSDGPYMIKSYTKNKELVLARNTHWSQATDPIRQQNVDGMNVRFGQDESAIDQQIKADAGTAQTSIQQWPIAGSDLAQLANDPSLKIRYYKIPAPGINYLAINTTRVKNPKVRQAIEYAIDKTTVRGAFGGSAYGDYATTMLSPGIGGYRKFNLYGANPAGNLAKAKELMKQAGNPKPSMSIAVENTPTEEHFADAVKTALERIGITVNITPIDASSYFSTINNTKNQYDLTWGDWIADWPNASTVLPTLFDGRLIKKNPQANQDLSYLNDPKVNALIDKAAKTADVKQRNATYGQMDQQILKDAAVVPLMYMNFSEMAGSKVGGVIPDTIVAEPSLVHVYIKK
;
A
#
# COMPACT_ATOMS: atom_id res chain seq x y z
N MET A 1 -3.42 -73.73 22.22
CA MET A 1 -2.53 -74.19 23.31
C MET A 1 -2.10 -72.98 24.10
N THR A 2 -2.70 -72.86 25.17
CA THR A 2 -2.21 -72.85 26.55
C THR A 2 -1.44 -71.59 26.88
N ARG A 3 -2.11 -70.75 27.64
CA ARG A 3 -2.03 -70.54 29.12
C ARG A 3 -0.89 -69.59 29.48
N SER A 4 -0.96 -68.64 30.28
CA SER A 4 -1.74 -68.34 31.48
C SER A 4 -0.88 -67.43 32.37
N THR A 5 -1.47 -66.39 32.83
CA THR A 5 -1.70 -65.92 34.22
C THR A 5 -0.47 -65.28 34.91
N ARG A 6 -0.61 -64.30 35.64
CA ARG A 6 -1.39 -63.67 36.69
C ARG A 6 -0.50 -62.66 37.43
N ARG A 7 -1.06 -61.49 37.73
CA ARG A 7 -1.26 -60.89 39.08
C ARG A 7 -0.02 -60.84 40.00
N SER A 8 0.24 -59.81 40.70
CA SER A 8 -0.55 -58.89 41.56
C SER A 8 0.39 -57.83 42.17
N ARG A 9 -0.14 -56.63 42.40
CA ARG A 9 -0.29 -55.91 43.69
C ARG A 9 0.95 -55.92 44.63
N THR A 10 1.42 -54.84 45.22
CA THR A 10 0.76 -53.86 46.10
C THR A 10 1.79 -52.83 46.61
N VAL A 11 1.38 -51.57 46.72
CA VAL A 11 1.43 -50.68 47.90
C VAL A 11 2.77 -50.12 48.41
N ALA A 12 2.96 -48.85 48.24
CA ALA A 12 2.95 -47.73 49.20
C ALA A 12 4.24 -47.31 49.90
N LEU A 13 4.32 -45.99 49.94
CA LEU A 13 4.79 -45.08 51.02
C LEU A 13 6.20 -44.53 50.98
N THR A 14 6.18 -43.19 50.71
CA THR A 14 6.86 -42.11 51.45
C THR A 14 8.37 -42.07 51.58
N ALA A 15 8.96 -41.02 51.12
CA ALA A 15 9.49 -39.93 51.95
C ALA A 15 10.55 -39.13 51.20
N SER A 16 10.48 -37.86 51.41
CA SER A 16 11.35 -36.75 51.04
C SER A 16 12.86 -37.01 51.17
N ALA A 17 13.63 -36.47 50.23
CA ALA A 17 14.88 -35.75 50.57
C ALA A 17 15.40 -34.97 49.35
N VAL A 18 15.72 -33.72 49.61
CA VAL A 18 16.50 -32.77 48.82
C VAL A 18 17.90 -33.31 48.60
N MET A 19 18.42 -33.20 47.36
CA MET A 19 19.85 -32.84 47.20
C MET A 19 20.16 -32.38 45.76
N ILE A 20 20.86 -31.29 45.72
CA ILE A 20 21.54 -30.61 44.61
C ILE A 20 22.64 -31.52 44.06
N ALA A 21 22.76 -31.64 42.75
CA ALA A 21 24.06 -31.84 42.10
C ALA A 21 24.04 -31.47 40.62
N LEU A 22 25.02 -30.68 40.29
CA LEU A 22 25.49 -30.34 38.94
C LEU A 22 25.85 -31.57 38.12
N GLY A 23 25.67 -31.46 36.81
CA GLY A 23 26.30 -32.41 35.90
C GLY A 23 25.84 -32.26 34.46
N ALA A 24 26.59 -31.59 33.75
CA ALA A 24 26.91 -31.37 32.33
C ALA A 24 26.50 -32.45 31.28
N THR A 25 26.26 -31.90 30.09
CA THR A 25 26.54 -32.39 28.73
C THR A 25 25.72 -33.53 28.16
N ALA A 26 24.98 -33.33 27.06
CA ALA A 26 25.52 -33.42 25.70
C ALA A 26 24.42 -33.37 24.63
N CYS A 27 24.66 -32.58 23.61
CA CYS A 27 24.44 -32.73 22.15
C CYS A 27 23.13 -33.27 21.58
N GLY A 28 22.57 -32.45 20.75
CA GLY A 28 22.00 -32.90 19.48
C GLY A 28 20.66 -32.33 19.10
N GLY A 29 20.66 -31.35 18.25
CA GLY A 29 19.45 -30.91 17.56
C GLY A 29 19.53 -29.44 17.15
N SER A 30 20.27 -29.16 16.10
CA SER A 30 20.30 -27.84 15.46
C SER A 30 18.99 -27.55 14.79
N SER A 31 18.14 -26.79 15.44
CA SER A 31 17.16 -25.95 14.79
C SER A 31 17.71 -24.53 14.81
N GLY A 32 18.01 -24.00 13.63
CA GLY A 32 18.56 -22.67 13.45
C GLY A 32 17.63 -21.62 14.03
N SER A 33 17.93 -21.16 15.24
CA SER A 33 17.40 -19.93 15.76
C SER A 33 18.25 -18.80 15.20
N SER A 34 17.67 -17.97 14.34
CA SER A 34 18.18 -16.66 14.02
C SER A 34 18.56 -15.94 15.32
N ALA A 35 19.82 -15.56 15.44
CA ALA A 35 20.35 -14.78 16.56
C ALA A 35 19.74 -13.37 16.52
N GLY A 36 18.50 -13.22 16.99
CA GLY A 36 17.89 -11.95 17.30
C GLY A 36 18.47 -11.43 18.62
N GLY A 37 19.40 -10.50 18.57
CA GLY A 37 19.75 -9.70 19.74
C GLY A 37 18.48 -9.02 20.26
N ALA A 38 18.34 -8.93 21.59
CA ALA A 38 17.21 -8.23 22.20
C ALA A 38 17.10 -6.80 21.64
N PRO A 39 15.87 -6.25 21.47
CA PRO A 39 15.68 -4.89 20.99
C PRO A 39 16.49 -3.90 21.81
N GLY A 40 17.45 -3.23 21.19
CA GLY A 40 18.23 -2.18 21.85
C GLY A 40 17.41 -0.91 21.89
N LYS A 41 17.37 -0.25 23.07
CA LYS A 41 16.90 1.13 23.14
C LYS A 41 18.06 2.07 22.86
N GLY A 42 17.83 3.13 22.07
CA GLY A 42 18.82 4.16 21.73
C GLY A 42 19.42 4.02 20.34
N GLY A 43 20.32 4.94 20.00
CA GLY A 43 20.91 5.06 18.68
C GLY A 43 20.05 5.85 17.71
N THR A 44 20.63 6.26 16.58
CA THR A 44 19.95 7.02 15.53
C THR A 44 19.84 6.17 14.26
N LEU A 45 18.63 6.06 13.72
CA LEU A 45 18.40 5.49 12.41
C LEU A 45 18.71 6.54 11.34
N THR A 46 19.46 6.17 10.31
CA THR A 46 19.59 7.00 9.11
C THR A 46 18.72 6.39 8.00
N ILE A 47 17.90 7.20 7.38
CA ILE A 47 17.06 6.81 6.25
C ILE A 47 17.64 7.49 5.01
N LEU A 48 17.89 6.72 3.96
CA LEU A 48 18.46 7.20 2.70
C LEU A 48 17.36 7.19 1.63
N ASP A 49 17.12 8.35 1.03
CA ASP A 49 16.07 8.52 0.03
C ASP A 49 16.61 9.27 -1.20
N LYS A 50 16.10 8.97 -2.36
CA LYS A 50 16.40 9.63 -3.62
C LYS A 50 15.80 11.01 -3.71
N ALA A 51 14.59 11.19 -3.21
CA ALA A 51 13.82 12.41 -3.31
C ALA A 51 13.28 12.85 -1.94
N ASP A 52 12.91 14.11 -1.82
CA ASP A 52 12.17 14.62 -0.67
C ASP A 52 10.69 14.20 -0.76
N PHE A 53 10.01 14.11 0.36
CA PHE A 53 8.58 13.84 0.41
C PHE A 53 7.79 14.93 -0.35
N ASP A 54 6.71 14.52 -0.99
CA ASP A 54 5.73 15.44 -1.57
C ASP A 54 5.24 16.41 -0.48
N HIS A 55 4.74 15.84 0.60
CA HIS A 55 4.26 16.54 1.80
C HIS A 55 4.52 15.71 3.06
N LEU A 56 4.57 16.38 4.21
CA LEU A 56 4.44 15.80 5.55
C LEU A 56 3.24 16.40 6.30
N ASP A 57 2.52 17.37 5.72
CA ASP A 57 1.20 17.77 6.22
C ASP A 57 0.23 16.61 6.02
N PRO A 58 -0.30 16.01 7.09
CA PRO A 58 -1.06 14.77 6.99
C PRO A 58 -2.30 14.87 6.09
N GLN A 59 -2.85 16.07 5.86
CA GLN A 59 -3.96 16.26 4.93
C GLN A 59 -3.52 16.45 3.47
N ARG A 60 -2.21 16.50 3.21
CA ARG A 60 -1.63 16.70 1.88
C ARG A 60 -0.83 15.50 1.39
N VAL A 61 -0.21 14.75 2.30
CA VAL A 61 0.62 13.60 1.97
C VAL A 61 -0.19 12.51 1.26
N TYR A 62 0.36 11.99 0.15
CA TYR A 62 -0.29 10.90 -0.58
C TYR A 62 0.72 9.90 -1.19
N THR A 63 2.00 10.22 -1.21
CA THR A 63 3.04 9.24 -1.59
C THR A 63 3.27 8.21 -0.50
N THR A 64 3.74 7.03 -0.86
CA THR A 64 3.99 5.91 0.07
C THR A 64 5.07 6.26 1.08
N GLU A 65 6.16 6.90 0.63
CA GLU A 65 7.28 7.34 1.46
C GLU A 65 6.84 8.37 2.51
N GLY A 66 6.06 9.36 2.09
CA GLY A 66 5.51 10.38 2.98
C GLY A 66 4.55 9.79 4.01
N GLN A 67 3.65 8.87 3.60
CA GLN A 67 2.75 8.17 4.50
C GLN A 67 3.48 7.28 5.52
N SER A 68 4.54 6.57 5.08
CA SER A 68 5.39 5.78 5.97
C SER A 68 6.07 6.66 7.03
N MET A 69 6.55 7.86 6.65
CA MET A 69 7.16 8.79 7.59
C MET A 69 6.13 9.40 8.55
N ASP A 70 4.94 9.71 8.06
CA ASP A 70 3.85 10.24 8.90
C ASP A 70 3.40 9.26 9.98
N GLN A 71 3.53 7.94 9.77
CA GLN A 71 3.26 6.95 10.82
C GLN A 71 4.12 7.16 12.08
N GLU A 72 5.28 7.77 11.95
CA GLU A 72 6.18 8.07 13.08
C GLU A 72 5.85 9.40 13.78
N ILE A 73 5.16 10.32 13.08
CA ILE A 73 4.95 11.70 13.52
C ILE A 73 3.52 11.92 14.03
N VAL A 74 2.52 11.37 13.32
CA VAL A 74 1.11 11.56 13.63
C VAL A 74 0.37 10.24 13.82
N ARG A 75 -0.77 10.31 14.51
CA ARG A 75 -1.66 9.18 14.74
C ARG A 75 -2.99 9.41 14.04
N THR A 76 -3.57 8.35 13.55
CA THR A 76 -4.84 8.33 12.82
C THR A 76 -5.95 7.73 13.67
N LEU A 77 -7.21 7.83 13.27
CA LEU A 77 -8.31 7.23 14.05
C LEU A 77 -8.16 5.72 14.20
N THR A 78 -7.83 5.03 13.12
CA THR A 78 -7.52 3.60 13.08
C THR A 78 -6.14 3.39 12.45
N GLY A 79 -5.56 2.21 12.59
CA GLY A 79 -4.27 1.87 11.99
C GLY A 79 -4.14 0.37 11.78
N TRP A 80 -3.00 -0.05 11.26
CA TRP A 80 -2.73 -1.45 10.96
C TRP A 80 -1.72 -2.03 11.95
N ASP A 81 -2.07 -3.17 12.56
CA ASP A 81 -1.13 -4.04 13.25
C ASP A 81 -0.57 -5.04 12.24
N GLU A 82 0.67 -4.85 11.84
CA GLU A 82 1.39 -5.67 10.86
C GLU A 82 2.32 -6.71 11.49
N THR A 83 2.29 -6.87 12.80
CA THR A 83 3.15 -7.85 13.50
C THR A 83 2.79 -9.31 13.17
N GLY A 84 1.60 -9.54 12.64
CA GLY A 84 1.11 -10.85 12.21
C GLY A 84 1.42 -11.17 10.74
N SER A 85 1.03 -12.36 10.29
CA SER A 85 1.14 -12.77 8.88
C SER A 85 0.14 -12.07 7.95
N THR A 86 -0.83 -11.38 8.49
CA THR A 86 -1.85 -10.61 7.77
C THR A 86 -2.11 -9.35 8.58
N PRO A 87 -2.05 -8.16 7.97
CA PRO A 87 -2.37 -6.92 8.64
C PRO A 87 -3.77 -6.94 9.25
N LYS A 88 -3.89 -6.39 10.45
CA LYS A 88 -5.16 -6.32 11.18
C LYS A 88 -5.50 -4.88 11.48
N LEU A 89 -6.69 -4.44 11.07
CA LEU A 89 -7.20 -3.13 11.43
C LEU A 89 -7.46 -3.05 12.95
N VAL A 90 -6.94 -2.02 13.58
CA VAL A 90 -7.07 -1.75 15.02
C VAL A 90 -7.40 -0.27 15.25
N GLY A 91 -7.95 0.05 16.43
CA GLY A 91 -8.08 1.45 16.83
C GLY A 91 -6.70 2.04 17.17
N ASP A 92 -6.38 3.23 16.65
CA ASP A 92 -5.15 3.97 16.97
C ASP A 92 -5.46 5.13 17.94
N LEU A 93 -5.80 6.34 17.46
CA LEU A 93 -6.40 7.38 18.33
C LEU A 93 -7.73 6.91 18.91
N ALA A 94 -8.52 6.17 18.14
CA ALA A 94 -9.73 5.55 18.64
C ALA A 94 -9.43 4.30 19.49
N THR A 95 -10.34 3.97 20.40
CA THR A 95 -10.29 2.74 21.21
C THR A 95 -10.80 1.53 20.44
N ASP A 96 -11.50 1.75 19.35
CA ASP A 96 -12.17 0.77 18.49
C ASP A 96 -11.91 1.06 17.01
N THR A 97 -12.41 0.23 16.13
CA THR A 97 -12.30 0.41 14.67
C THR A 97 -13.51 1.14 14.07
N GLY A 98 -14.25 1.87 14.89
CA GLY A 98 -15.46 2.57 14.47
C GLY A 98 -16.71 1.68 14.40
N THR A 99 -17.85 2.28 14.70
CA THR A 99 -19.15 1.62 14.67
C THR A 99 -20.03 2.20 13.57
N PRO A 100 -20.35 1.43 12.50
CA PRO A 100 -21.26 1.88 11.46
C PRO A 100 -22.71 1.82 11.90
N SER A 101 -23.52 2.76 11.42
CA SER A 101 -24.96 2.80 11.58
C SER A 101 -25.63 3.35 10.32
N LYS A 102 -26.97 3.31 10.27
CA LYS A 102 -27.78 3.77 9.13
C LYS A 102 -27.28 3.23 7.78
N GLY A 103 -26.95 1.93 7.72
CA GLY A 103 -26.46 1.31 6.49
C GLY A 103 -25.07 1.80 6.06
N ALA A 104 -24.18 2.04 7.02
CA ALA A 104 -22.81 2.56 6.83
C ALA A 104 -22.75 3.99 6.23
N THR A 105 -23.79 4.79 6.44
CA THR A 105 -23.78 6.24 6.17
C THR A 105 -23.45 7.09 7.39
N VAL A 106 -23.36 6.48 8.58
CA VAL A 106 -22.92 7.16 9.81
C VAL A 106 -21.91 6.28 10.52
N TRP A 107 -20.78 6.87 10.89
CA TRP A 107 -19.70 6.20 11.61
C TRP A 107 -19.35 6.93 12.88
N THR A 108 -19.25 6.21 14.00
CA THR A 108 -18.89 6.75 15.32
C THR A 108 -17.58 6.14 15.78
N PHE A 109 -16.66 6.97 16.28
CA PHE A 109 -15.41 6.55 16.90
C PHE A 109 -15.28 7.18 18.29
N HIS A 110 -14.69 6.43 19.23
CA HIS A 110 -14.42 6.87 20.58
C HIS A 110 -12.90 6.97 20.79
N LEU A 111 -12.40 8.16 21.13
CA LEU A 111 -10.97 8.40 21.25
C LEU A 111 -10.41 7.86 22.57
N ARG A 112 -9.14 7.50 22.54
CA ARG A 112 -8.35 7.14 23.73
C ARG A 112 -8.11 8.38 24.58
N HIS A 113 -8.22 8.23 25.89
CA HIS A 113 -7.83 9.25 26.84
C HIS A 113 -6.31 9.27 27.01
N GLY A 114 -5.77 10.46 27.30
CA GLY A 114 -4.36 10.64 27.65
C GLY A 114 -3.37 10.60 26.48
N VAL A 115 -3.84 10.58 25.24
CA VAL A 115 -2.99 10.85 24.07
C VAL A 115 -2.60 12.31 24.07
N LYS A 116 -1.32 12.62 23.88
CA LYS A 116 -0.78 13.97 24.01
C LYS A 116 0.02 14.39 22.79
N TYR A 117 -0.09 15.64 22.44
CA TYR A 117 0.85 16.29 21.53
C TYR A 117 2.23 16.50 22.17
N GLN A 118 3.19 16.88 21.34
CA GLN A 118 4.59 17.11 21.72
C GLN A 118 4.82 18.21 22.77
N ASP A 119 3.83 19.09 23.02
CA ASP A 119 3.85 20.09 24.10
C ASP A 119 3.15 19.62 25.38
N GLY A 120 2.58 18.40 25.38
CA GLY A 120 1.87 17.81 26.49
C GLY A 120 0.37 18.13 26.53
N THR A 121 -0.16 18.93 25.61
CA THR A 121 -1.61 19.15 25.45
C THR A 121 -2.29 17.87 24.97
N GLU A 122 -3.54 17.66 25.36
CA GLU A 122 -4.27 16.42 25.08
C GLU A 122 -4.94 16.50 23.70
N VAL A 123 -4.85 15.40 22.95
CA VAL A 123 -5.54 15.22 21.66
C VAL A 123 -7.03 14.97 21.91
N THR A 124 -7.88 15.63 21.14
CA THR A 124 -9.34 15.61 21.32
C THR A 124 -10.09 15.41 20.01
N ALA A 125 -11.37 15.02 20.07
CA ALA A 125 -12.22 14.87 18.89
C ALA A 125 -12.37 16.16 18.06
N PRO A 126 -12.46 17.37 18.66
CA PRO A 126 -12.36 18.62 17.90
C PRO A 126 -11.08 18.80 17.09
N ASP A 127 -9.92 18.28 17.55
CA ASP A 127 -8.66 18.38 16.80
C ASP A 127 -8.68 17.46 15.57
N VAL A 128 -9.25 16.26 15.69
CA VAL A 128 -9.47 15.37 14.54
C VAL A 128 -10.44 16.00 13.54
N LYS A 129 -11.56 16.56 14.04
CA LYS A 129 -12.52 17.28 13.19
C LYS A 129 -11.81 18.40 12.41
N TYR A 130 -11.02 19.23 13.10
CA TYR A 130 -10.29 20.33 12.48
C TYR A 130 -9.29 19.81 11.42
N GLY A 131 -8.53 18.75 11.73
CA GLY A 131 -7.63 18.10 10.78
C GLY A 131 -8.37 17.68 9.51
N VAL A 132 -9.47 16.94 9.64
CA VAL A 132 -10.28 16.50 8.47
C VAL A 132 -10.88 17.69 7.72
N GLU A 133 -11.30 18.76 8.40
CA GLU A 133 -11.82 19.97 7.76
C GLU A 133 -10.78 20.69 6.91
N ARG A 134 -9.47 20.55 7.19
CA ARG A 134 -8.38 21.13 6.39
C ARG A 134 -8.33 20.59 4.96
N PHE A 135 -8.73 19.33 4.71
CA PHE A 135 -8.80 18.77 3.35
C PHE A 135 -9.57 19.63 2.33
N PHE A 136 -10.50 20.44 2.81
CA PHE A 136 -11.39 21.21 1.96
C PHE A 136 -10.87 22.60 1.62
N SER A 137 -9.75 23.00 2.19
CA SER A 137 -9.11 24.27 1.87
C SER A 137 -8.37 24.19 0.53
N SER A 138 -8.55 25.19 -0.32
CA SER A 138 -7.79 25.30 -1.57
C SER A 138 -6.28 25.40 -1.38
N ASP A 139 -5.85 25.82 -0.19
CA ASP A 139 -4.45 25.99 0.15
C ASP A 139 -3.82 24.70 0.71
N ILE A 140 -4.65 23.69 1.02
CA ILE A 140 -4.28 22.37 1.50
C ILE A 140 -4.68 21.36 0.42
N ASN A 141 -3.86 21.21 -0.60
CA ASN A 141 -4.07 20.32 -1.74
C ASN A 141 -2.99 19.23 -1.78
N GLY A 142 -3.23 18.18 -2.55
CA GLY A 142 -2.32 17.05 -2.74
C GLY A 142 -2.80 15.75 -2.10
N GLY A 143 -3.58 15.82 -1.02
CA GLY A 143 -4.07 14.64 -0.31
C GLY A 143 -5.19 13.88 -1.03
N PRO A 144 -5.56 12.69 -0.50
CA PRO A 144 -6.57 11.83 -1.10
C PRO A 144 -7.97 12.46 -1.08
N PRO A 145 -8.83 12.19 -2.08
CA PRO A 145 -10.08 12.91 -2.29
C PRO A 145 -11.25 12.43 -1.40
N TYR A 146 -11.05 11.42 -0.56
CA TYR A 146 -12.14 10.67 0.09
C TYR A 146 -13.04 11.51 1.01
N ALA A 147 -12.47 12.45 1.77
CA ALA A 147 -13.25 13.33 2.63
C ALA A 147 -14.24 14.17 1.80
N ALA A 148 -13.79 14.75 0.69
CA ALA A 148 -14.62 15.55 -0.20
C ALA A 148 -15.67 14.71 -0.93
N GLN A 149 -15.35 13.46 -1.27
CA GLN A 149 -16.27 12.56 -1.98
C GLN A 149 -17.38 12.03 -1.08
N TRP A 150 -17.10 11.79 0.20
CA TRP A 150 -18.01 11.02 1.05
C TRP A 150 -18.71 11.82 2.15
N LEU A 151 -18.12 12.91 2.65
CA LEU A 151 -18.77 13.67 3.71
C LEU A 151 -19.93 14.50 3.17
N VAL A 152 -21.06 14.48 3.88
CA VAL A 152 -22.24 15.30 3.52
C VAL A 152 -21.85 16.78 3.51
N GLY A 153 -22.15 17.47 2.41
CA GLY A 153 -21.81 18.90 2.23
C GLY A 153 -20.34 19.15 1.89
N GLY A 154 -19.52 18.10 1.72
CA GLY A 154 -18.10 18.23 1.38
C GLY A 154 -17.86 18.95 0.05
N SER A 155 -18.71 18.75 -0.97
CA SER A 155 -18.57 19.43 -2.28
C SER A 155 -18.61 20.95 -2.20
N ASP A 156 -19.31 21.51 -1.22
CA ASP A 156 -19.54 22.94 -1.08
C ASP A 156 -18.70 23.61 0.00
N TYR A 157 -18.17 22.81 0.92
CA TYR A 157 -17.33 23.26 2.01
C TYR A 157 -15.94 23.71 1.51
N LYS A 158 -15.41 24.81 2.03
CA LYS A 158 -14.15 25.44 1.59
C LYS A 158 -13.07 25.48 2.67
N GLY A 159 -13.17 24.59 3.64
CA GLY A 159 -12.21 24.46 4.74
C GLY A 159 -12.44 25.42 5.90
N PRO A 160 -11.72 25.18 7.01
CA PRO A 160 -11.93 25.87 8.28
C PRO A 160 -11.46 27.34 8.25
N TYR A 161 -10.59 27.70 7.31
CA TYR A 161 -10.08 29.08 7.16
C TYR A 161 -11.15 30.09 6.67
N LYS A 162 -12.32 29.62 6.23
CA LYS A 162 -13.47 30.46 5.84
C LYS A 162 -14.48 30.65 6.98
N GLY A 163 -14.11 30.30 8.23
CA GLY A 163 -14.89 30.57 9.44
C GLY A 163 -16.15 29.73 9.65
N LYS A 164 -16.33 28.65 8.88
CA LYS A 164 -17.43 27.70 9.04
C LYS A 164 -16.90 26.31 9.38
N GLU A 165 -17.68 25.54 10.11
CA GLU A 165 -17.44 24.13 10.37
C GLU A 165 -18.26 23.25 9.45
N LEU A 166 -17.76 22.05 9.16
CA LEU A 166 -18.50 21.04 8.39
C LEU A 166 -19.46 20.27 9.31
N GLY A 167 -20.76 20.53 9.20
CA GLY A 167 -21.78 19.96 10.07
C GLY A 167 -21.92 18.43 10.01
N SER A 168 -21.36 17.78 8.99
CA SER A 168 -21.32 16.32 8.86
C SER A 168 -20.25 15.67 9.73
N ILE A 169 -19.36 16.44 10.36
CA ILE A 169 -18.42 15.95 11.37
C ILE A 169 -18.88 16.50 12.71
N GLN A 170 -19.36 15.63 13.58
CA GLN A 170 -19.88 16.01 14.88
C GLN A 170 -18.95 15.52 15.99
N THR A 171 -18.76 16.36 17.00
CA THR A 171 -17.99 16.04 18.21
C THR A 171 -18.90 16.30 19.42
N PRO A 172 -19.81 15.34 19.74
CA PRO A 172 -20.80 15.52 20.80
C PRO A 172 -20.17 15.69 22.20
N ASP A 173 -18.96 15.19 22.37
CA ASP A 173 -18.11 15.39 23.53
C ASP A 173 -16.63 15.37 23.12
N LYS A 174 -15.73 15.52 24.12
CA LYS A 174 -14.28 15.64 23.93
C LYS A 174 -13.63 14.42 23.27
N TYR A 175 -14.25 13.25 23.35
CA TYR A 175 -13.67 11.97 22.92
C TYR A 175 -14.54 11.17 21.97
N THR A 176 -15.63 11.76 21.50
CA THR A 176 -16.51 11.09 20.51
C THR A 176 -16.53 11.90 19.22
N ILE A 177 -16.29 11.25 18.10
CA ILE A 177 -16.41 11.85 16.76
C ILE A 177 -17.37 11.02 15.90
N VAL A 178 -18.26 11.71 15.17
CA VAL A 178 -19.28 11.10 14.32
C VAL A 178 -19.18 11.69 12.92
N PHE A 179 -19.07 10.83 11.91
CA PHE A 179 -19.05 11.20 10.51
C PHE A 179 -20.36 10.82 9.84
N HIS A 180 -20.95 11.77 9.10
CA HIS A 180 -22.12 11.55 8.26
C HIS A 180 -21.71 11.54 6.78
N LEU A 181 -21.94 10.41 6.12
CA LEU A 181 -21.54 10.17 4.72
C LEU A 181 -22.75 10.36 3.79
N ASN A 182 -22.49 10.85 2.59
CA ASN A 182 -23.48 11.06 1.55
C ASN A 182 -23.91 9.76 0.83
N GLN A 183 -23.18 8.66 1.08
CA GLN A 183 -23.45 7.33 0.54
C GLN A 183 -22.95 6.25 1.53
N PRO A 184 -23.42 5.01 1.43
CA PRO A 184 -22.85 3.89 2.18
C PRO A 184 -21.38 3.66 1.83
N VAL A 185 -20.50 3.66 2.85
CA VAL A 185 -19.08 3.29 2.72
C VAL A 185 -18.78 2.28 3.82
N ALA A 186 -18.82 1.02 3.48
CA ALA A 186 -18.77 -0.06 4.46
C ALA A 186 -17.36 -0.35 5.01
N ASP A 187 -16.34 0.23 4.41
CA ASP A 187 -14.93 0.19 4.78
C ASP A 187 -14.37 1.59 5.12
N PHE A 188 -15.23 2.51 5.52
CA PHE A 188 -14.82 3.86 5.92
C PHE A 188 -13.76 3.85 7.03
N ASN A 189 -13.81 2.87 7.93
CA ASN A 189 -12.81 2.70 8.96
C ASN A 189 -11.41 2.26 8.44
N GLU A 190 -11.33 1.68 7.26
CA GLU A 190 -10.05 1.43 6.59
C GLU A 190 -9.49 2.73 6.02
N THR A 191 -10.33 3.62 5.51
CA THR A 191 -9.92 4.96 5.06
C THR A 191 -9.33 5.80 6.19
N THR A 192 -9.84 5.63 7.42
CA THR A 192 -9.38 6.40 8.59
C THR A 192 -8.00 5.97 9.11
N THR A 193 -7.33 5.03 8.45
CA THR A 193 -5.91 4.70 8.66
C THR A 193 -4.96 5.66 7.92
N MET A 194 -5.46 6.39 6.92
CA MET A 194 -4.64 7.32 6.15
C MET A 194 -4.31 8.57 6.97
N PRO A 195 -3.12 9.18 6.78
CA PRO A 195 -2.66 10.32 7.58
C PRO A 195 -3.65 11.48 7.67
N GLY A 196 -4.39 11.74 6.60
CA GLY A 196 -5.37 12.82 6.55
C GLY A 196 -6.50 12.75 7.58
N TRP A 197 -6.70 11.62 8.25
CA TRP A 197 -7.66 11.45 9.34
C TRP A 197 -7.03 11.62 10.73
N SER A 198 -5.84 12.23 10.80
CA SER A 198 -5.15 12.58 12.02
C SER A 198 -5.68 13.89 12.64
N ALA A 199 -5.30 14.10 13.89
CA ALA A 199 -5.64 15.32 14.62
C ALA A 199 -4.65 16.46 14.28
N VAL A 200 -5.16 17.67 14.13
CA VAL A 200 -4.34 18.89 13.99
C VAL A 200 -4.81 19.91 15.03
N PRO A 201 -3.94 20.34 15.96
CA PRO A 201 -4.32 21.37 16.93
C PRO A 201 -4.40 22.73 16.24
N LYS A 202 -5.58 23.32 16.23
CA LYS A 202 -5.86 24.59 15.55
C LYS A 202 -4.90 25.71 15.91
N SER A 203 -4.41 25.73 17.15
CA SER A 203 -3.47 26.73 17.65
C SER A 203 -2.07 26.65 17.03
N HIS A 204 -1.72 25.52 16.43
CA HIS A 204 -0.43 25.24 15.80
C HIS A 204 -0.51 25.07 14.29
N ASP A 205 -1.69 25.22 13.70
CA ASP A 205 -1.86 25.17 12.25
C ASP A 205 -1.25 26.42 11.59
N THR A 206 -0.32 26.20 10.68
CA THR A 206 0.36 27.25 9.90
C THR A 206 -0.07 27.28 8.43
N GLY A 207 -1.22 26.65 8.11
CA GLY A 207 -1.75 26.55 6.74
C GLY A 207 -0.81 25.75 5.83
N SER A 208 -0.58 26.24 4.62
CA SER A 208 0.27 25.56 3.62
C SER A 208 1.74 25.36 4.03
N THR A 209 2.20 26.01 5.10
CA THR A 209 3.55 25.83 5.64
C THR A 209 3.63 24.77 6.74
N TYR A 210 2.51 24.12 7.08
CA TYR A 210 2.45 23.07 8.10
C TYR A 210 3.34 21.87 7.77
N ASP A 211 3.62 21.61 6.49
CA ASP A 211 4.53 20.57 6.00
C ASP A 211 5.87 20.47 6.76
N THR A 212 6.41 21.58 7.21
CA THR A 212 7.71 21.63 7.89
C THR A 212 7.59 21.79 9.41
N HIS A 213 6.36 21.84 9.91
CA HIS A 213 6.04 22.15 11.32
C HIS A 213 4.94 21.27 11.88
N VAL A 214 4.76 20.06 11.34
CA VAL A 214 3.75 19.11 11.80
C VAL A 214 3.83 18.92 13.30
N TRP A 215 2.71 19.13 13.99
CA TRP A 215 2.62 19.06 15.45
C TRP A 215 2.31 17.63 15.87
N SER A 216 3.32 16.96 16.38
CA SER A 216 3.31 15.51 16.58
C SER A 216 2.47 15.08 17.79
N ASP A 217 1.70 14.01 17.61
CA ASP A 217 1.11 13.16 18.64
C ASP A 217 1.61 11.70 18.56
N GLY A 218 2.52 11.42 17.60
CA GLY A 218 3.24 10.16 17.42
C GLY A 218 4.50 10.05 18.28
N PRO A 219 5.26 8.93 18.12
CA PRO A 219 6.48 8.66 18.91
C PRO A 219 7.62 9.64 18.63
N TYR A 220 7.67 10.24 17.45
CA TYR A 220 8.73 11.19 17.09
C TYR A 220 8.14 12.52 16.64
N MET A 221 8.94 13.58 16.74
CA MET A 221 8.58 14.93 16.34
C MET A 221 9.66 15.55 15.46
N ILE A 222 9.29 16.45 14.58
CA ILE A 222 10.23 17.18 13.73
C ILE A 222 11.12 18.08 14.61
N LYS A 223 12.42 17.80 14.59
CA LYS A 223 13.45 18.65 15.21
C LYS A 223 13.96 19.71 14.24
N SER A 224 14.17 19.34 13.00
CA SER A 224 14.52 20.24 11.91
C SER A 224 14.18 19.62 10.56
N TYR A 225 13.80 20.45 9.61
CA TYR A 225 13.52 20.02 8.24
C TYR A 225 14.06 21.05 7.26
N THR A 226 14.97 20.61 6.41
CA THR A 226 15.52 21.39 5.30
C THR A 226 15.14 20.69 4.00
N LYS A 227 14.17 21.25 3.28
CA LYS A 227 13.64 20.69 2.03
C LYS A 227 14.76 20.28 1.07
N ASN A 228 14.57 19.12 0.42
CA ASN A 228 15.51 18.49 -0.53
C ASN A 228 16.90 18.16 0.06
N LYS A 229 17.04 18.17 1.37
CA LYS A 229 18.32 17.90 2.03
C LYS A 229 18.20 16.90 3.19
N GLU A 230 17.48 17.26 4.24
CA GLU A 230 17.45 16.47 5.47
C GLU A 230 16.21 16.75 6.32
N LEU A 231 15.61 15.69 6.84
CA LEU A 231 14.63 15.73 7.93
C LEU A 231 15.25 15.05 9.16
N VAL A 232 15.22 15.73 10.30
CA VAL A 232 15.69 15.19 11.59
C VAL A 232 14.49 15.07 12.53
N LEU A 233 14.23 13.83 12.96
CA LEU A 233 13.23 13.54 13.99
C LEU A 233 13.91 13.27 15.34
N ALA A 234 13.29 13.74 16.40
CA ALA A 234 13.65 13.46 17.78
C ALA A 234 12.48 12.80 18.51
N ARG A 235 12.74 12.12 19.64
CA ARG A 235 11.69 11.53 20.46
C ARG A 235 10.68 12.60 20.90
N ASN A 236 9.39 12.31 20.73
CA ASN A 236 8.34 13.02 21.43
C ASN A 236 8.28 12.52 22.89
N THR A 237 8.69 13.37 23.83
CA THR A 237 8.77 13.00 25.25
C THR A 237 7.42 12.88 25.94
N HIS A 238 6.35 13.35 25.32
CA HIS A 238 4.98 13.26 25.82
C HIS A 238 4.20 12.08 25.24
N TRP A 239 4.77 11.40 24.23
CA TRP A 239 4.20 10.15 23.71
C TRP A 239 4.32 9.01 24.75
N SER A 240 3.33 8.14 24.77
CA SER A 240 3.28 7.02 25.71
C SER A 240 2.89 5.72 25.02
N GLN A 241 3.73 4.68 25.16
CA GLN A 241 3.43 3.33 24.71
C GLN A 241 2.11 2.78 25.26
N ALA A 242 1.69 3.21 26.46
CA ALA A 242 0.45 2.74 27.09
C ALA A 242 -0.81 3.16 26.29
N THR A 243 -0.72 4.21 25.48
CA THR A 243 -1.81 4.71 24.64
C THR A 243 -1.66 4.33 23.16
N ASP A 244 -0.53 3.75 22.74
CA ASP A 244 -0.25 3.43 21.35
C ASP A 244 -0.14 1.91 21.15
N PRO A 245 -1.12 1.28 20.49
CA PRO A 245 -1.12 -0.15 20.26
C PRO A 245 -0.25 -0.60 19.08
N ILE A 246 0.28 0.34 18.29
CA ILE A 246 0.93 0.06 17.01
C ILE A 246 2.43 0.31 17.09
N ARG A 247 2.84 1.51 17.54
CA ARG A 247 4.20 2.02 17.41
C ARG A 247 5.05 1.76 18.65
N GLN A 248 6.36 1.78 18.44
CA GLN A 248 7.36 1.74 19.51
C GLN A 248 8.34 2.92 19.33
N GLN A 249 8.93 3.38 20.42
CA GLN A 249 9.92 4.46 20.42
C GLN A 249 11.28 3.88 20.86
N ASN A 250 11.89 3.04 20.01
CA ASN A 250 13.13 2.36 20.37
C ASN A 250 14.39 3.19 20.10
N VAL A 251 14.46 3.92 18.96
CA VAL A 251 15.61 4.75 18.60
C VAL A 251 15.52 6.14 19.25
N ASP A 252 16.66 6.83 19.37
CA ASP A 252 16.71 8.19 19.94
C ASP A 252 16.22 9.26 18.95
N GLY A 253 16.27 8.94 17.67
CA GLY A 253 15.80 9.80 16.58
C GLY A 253 16.08 9.17 15.21
N MET A 254 15.60 9.84 14.18
CA MET A 254 15.75 9.42 12.79
C MET A 254 16.28 10.60 11.96
N ASN A 255 17.22 10.32 11.06
CA ASN A 255 17.77 11.30 10.11
C ASN A 255 17.48 10.82 8.70
N VAL A 256 16.56 11.48 8.00
CA VAL A 256 16.28 11.22 6.58
C VAL A 256 17.20 12.10 5.74
N ARG A 257 17.90 11.51 4.78
CA ARG A 257 18.79 12.21 3.84
C ARG A 257 18.27 12.05 2.42
N PHE A 258 17.98 13.17 1.78
CA PHE A 258 17.40 13.23 0.45
C PHE A 258 18.45 13.52 -0.64
N GLY A 259 18.03 13.32 -1.90
CA GLY A 259 18.78 13.74 -3.07
C GLY A 259 19.96 12.85 -3.42
N GLN A 260 19.93 11.58 -3.03
CA GLN A 260 21.00 10.63 -3.34
C GLN A 260 20.64 9.82 -4.60
N ASP A 261 21.67 9.43 -5.34
CA ASP A 261 21.52 8.53 -6.48
C ASP A 261 21.16 7.11 -6.00
N GLU A 262 20.24 6.44 -6.65
CA GLU A 262 19.74 5.10 -6.29
C GLU A 262 20.89 4.08 -6.14
N SER A 263 21.74 4.00 -7.15
CA SER A 263 22.87 3.07 -7.13
C SER A 263 23.90 3.43 -6.04
N ALA A 264 24.05 4.71 -5.72
CA ALA A 264 24.92 5.15 -4.62
C ALA A 264 24.34 4.72 -3.25
N ILE A 265 23.02 4.81 -3.07
CA ILE A 265 22.33 4.29 -1.87
C ILE A 265 22.58 2.79 -1.76
N ASP A 266 22.34 2.02 -2.82
CA ASP A 266 22.53 0.57 -2.86
C ASP A 266 23.97 0.18 -2.49
N GLN A 267 24.96 0.83 -3.08
CA GLN A 267 26.37 0.56 -2.78
C GLN A 267 26.75 0.93 -1.34
N GLN A 268 26.21 2.04 -0.82
CA GLN A 268 26.46 2.45 0.56
C GLN A 268 25.90 1.43 1.57
N ILE A 269 24.64 1.01 1.43
CA ILE A 269 24.02 0.01 2.32
C ILE A 269 24.72 -1.35 2.17
N LYS A 270 25.06 -1.74 0.95
CA LYS A 270 25.77 -2.99 0.64
C LYS A 270 27.15 -3.05 1.32
N ALA A 271 27.90 -1.95 1.30
CA ALA A 271 29.20 -1.85 1.93
C ALA A 271 29.17 -2.02 3.46
N ASP A 272 28.05 -1.73 4.11
CA ASP A 272 27.79 -1.94 5.53
C ASP A 272 28.90 -1.36 6.46
N ALA A 273 29.40 -0.17 6.15
CA ALA A 273 30.47 0.48 6.87
C ALA A 273 30.04 1.81 7.50
N GLY A 274 30.54 2.09 8.73
CA GLY A 274 30.22 3.33 9.44
C GLY A 274 28.72 3.52 9.66
N THR A 275 28.17 4.66 9.22
CA THR A 275 26.74 4.99 9.35
C THR A 275 25.84 4.05 8.55
N ALA A 276 26.34 3.43 7.48
CA ALA A 276 25.55 2.48 6.68
C ALA A 276 25.05 1.28 7.51
N GLN A 277 25.77 0.88 8.58
CA GLN A 277 25.33 -0.18 9.47
C GLN A 277 24.02 0.12 10.21
N THR A 278 23.70 1.41 10.41
CA THR A 278 22.48 1.89 11.07
C THR A 278 21.57 2.63 10.09
N SER A 279 21.73 2.37 8.79
CA SER A 279 20.93 2.99 7.73
C SER A 279 19.94 2.01 7.12
N ILE A 280 18.82 2.54 6.61
CA ILE A 280 17.85 1.85 5.77
C ILE A 280 17.54 2.74 4.57
N GLN A 281 17.30 2.14 3.40
CA GLN A 281 16.75 2.87 2.27
C GLN A 281 15.22 2.88 2.31
N GLN A 282 14.63 3.97 1.84
CA GLN A 282 13.19 4.15 1.66
C GLN A 282 12.85 4.35 0.18
N TRP A 283 13.74 3.95 -0.70
CA TRP A 283 13.56 3.92 -2.13
C TRP A 283 13.92 2.53 -2.64
N PRO A 284 13.16 1.93 -3.57
CA PRO A 284 13.45 0.60 -4.08
C PRO A 284 14.85 0.48 -4.66
N ILE A 285 15.45 -0.69 -4.51
CA ILE A 285 16.76 -1.02 -5.08
C ILE A 285 16.74 -0.79 -6.59
N ALA A 286 17.78 -0.15 -7.12
CA ALA A 286 17.92 0.10 -8.54
C ALA A 286 17.78 -1.19 -9.36
N GLY A 287 17.00 -1.14 -10.44
CA GLY A 287 16.70 -2.34 -11.25
C GLY A 287 17.94 -3.07 -11.77
N SER A 288 19.03 -2.35 -12.04
CA SER A 288 20.33 -2.92 -12.44
C SER A 288 20.98 -3.76 -11.34
N ASP A 289 20.78 -3.40 -10.06
CA ASP A 289 21.38 -4.07 -8.91
C ASP A 289 20.47 -5.19 -8.36
N LEU A 290 19.17 -5.08 -8.55
CA LEU A 290 18.16 -5.94 -7.96
C LEU A 290 18.38 -7.44 -8.23
N ALA A 291 18.72 -7.81 -9.48
CA ALA A 291 18.96 -9.20 -9.85
C ALA A 291 20.22 -9.80 -9.18
N GLN A 292 21.23 -8.99 -8.90
CA GLN A 292 22.45 -9.41 -8.20
C GLN A 292 22.19 -9.56 -6.71
N LEU A 293 21.57 -8.55 -6.11
CA LEU A 293 21.32 -8.47 -4.66
C LEU A 293 20.39 -9.56 -4.16
N ALA A 294 19.33 -9.87 -4.89
CA ALA A 294 18.38 -10.94 -4.54
C ALA A 294 19.03 -12.34 -4.50
N ASN A 295 20.17 -12.53 -5.18
CA ASN A 295 20.90 -13.79 -5.26
C ASN A 295 22.16 -13.83 -4.37
N ASP A 296 22.52 -12.74 -3.67
CA ASP A 296 23.67 -12.70 -2.76
C ASP A 296 23.26 -13.20 -1.36
N PRO A 297 23.78 -14.37 -0.90
CA PRO A 297 23.43 -14.92 0.41
C PRO A 297 23.81 -14.01 1.58
N SER A 298 24.86 -13.17 1.43
CA SER A 298 25.33 -12.26 2.48
C SER A 298 24.39 -11.08 2.70
N LEU A 299 23.66 -10.69 1.66
CA LEU A 299 22.70 -9.58 1.67
C LEU A 299 21.29 -10.05 1.99
N LYS A 300 20.98 -11.35 1.79
CA LYS A 300 19.64 -11.90 1.93
C LYS A 300 18.98 -11.63 3.29
N ILE A 301 19.75 -11.53 4.37
CA ILE A 301 19.25 -11.23 5.72
C ILE A 301 18.99 -9.74 5.96
N ARG A 302 19.42 -8.88 5.04
CA ARG A 302 19.28 -7.43 5.07
C ARG A 302 18.42 -6.88 3.93
N TYR A 303 17.96 -7.78 3.08
CA TYR A 303 17.13 -7.53 1.93
C TYR A 303 15.67 -7.82 2.28
N TYR A 304 14.82 -6.85 2.04
CA TYR A 304 13.39 -6.94 2.27
C TYR A 304 12.67 -6.92 0.94
N LYS A 305 11.95 -8.00 0.62
CA LYS A 305 10.99 -8.03 -0.48
C LYS A 305 9.61 -7.77 0.11
N ILE A 306 9.00 -6.68 -0.28
CA ILE A 306 7.72 -6.20 0.23
C ILE A 306 6.65 -6.41 -0.83
N PRO A 307 5.74 -7.38 -0.67
CA PRO A 307 4.59 -7.53 -1.55
C PRO A 307 3.70 -6.28 -1.43
N ALA A 308 3.63 -5.49 -2.49
CA ALA A 308 2.75 -4.34 -2.53
C ALA A 308 1.30 -4.76 -2.82
N PRO A 309 0.29 -4.04 -2.30
CA PRO A 309 -1.11 -4.26 -2.66
C PRO A 309 -1.40 -3.67 -4.06
N GLY A 310 -0.52 -3.96 -5.01
CA GLY A 310 -0.44 -3.31 -6.31
C GLY A 310 -0.43 -4.26 -7.49
N ILE A 311 -0.74 -3.69 -8.65
CA ILE A 311 -0.86 -4.39 -9.93
C ILE A 311 -0.31 -3.54 -11.06
N ASN A 312 0.56 -4.11 -11.90
CA ASN A 312 0.86 -3.57 -13.22
C ASN A 312 -0.02 -4.25 -14.25
N TYR A 313 -0.59 -3.51 -15.16
CA TYR A 313 -1.50 -4.02 -16.18
C TYR A 313 -1.36 -3.28 -17.52
N LEU A 314 -1.79 -3.93 -18.59
CA LEU A 314 -1.99 -3.31 -19.89
C LEU A 314 -3.49 -3.07 -20.07
N ALA A 315 -3.92 -1.81 -20.10
CA ALA A 315 -5.29 -1.45 -20.41
C ALA A 315 -5.54 -1.56 -21.93
N ILE A 316 -6.71 -2.09 -22.29
CA ILE A 316 -7.18 -2.19 -23.67
C ILE A 316 -8.42 -1.31 -23.80
N ASN A 317 -8.33 -0.22 -24.53
CA ASN A 317 -9.44 0.71 -24.70
C ASN A 317 -10.62 0.04 -25.43
N THR A 318 -11.66 -0.30 -24.70
CA THR A 318 -12.82 -1.04 -25.20
C THR A 318 -13.65 -0.25 -26.22
N THR A 319 -13.54 1.09 -26.23
CA THR A 319 -14.24 1.96 -27.19
C THR A 319 -13.52 2.01 -28.54
N ARG A 320 -12.21 1.75 -28.56
CA ARG A 320 -11.36 1.72 -29.77
C ARG A 320 -11.14 0.29 -30.26
N VAL A 321 -10.80 -0.65 -29.38
CA VAL A 321 -10.66 -2.08 -29.68
C VAL A 321 -12.00 -2.78 -29.39
N LYS A 322 -13.01 -2.51 -30.23
CA LYS A 322 -14.42 -2.92 -29.97
C LYS A 322 -14.66 -4.42 -30.00
N ASN A 323 -13.90 -5.17 -30.85
CA ASN A 323 -14.13 -6.60 -31.01
C ASN A 323 -13.58 -7.39 -29.80
N PRO A 324 -14.40 -8.06 -28.98
CA PRO A 324 -13.95 -8.76 -27.79
C PRO A 324 -13.01 -9.93 -28.12
N LYS A 325 -13.11 -10.55 -29.30
CA LYS A 325 -12.17 -11.63 -29.71
C LYS A 325 -10.77 -11.09 -29.96
N VAL A 326 -10.64 -9.86 -30.48
CA VAL A 326 -9.34 -9.19 -30.64
C VAL A 326 -8.75 -8.90 -29.26
N ARG A 327 -9.52 -8.40 -28.31
CA ARG A 327 -9.05 -8.16 -26.94
C ARG A 327 -8.63 -9.44 -26.25
N GLN A 328 -9.44 -10.52 -26.39
CA GLN A 328 -9.05 -11.86 -25.89
C GLN A 328 -7.80 -12.41 -26.57
N ALA A 329 -7.60 -12.13 -27.86
CA ALA A 329 -6.38 -12.52 -28.55
C ALA A 329 -5.14 -11.80 -28.00
N ILE A 330 -5.27 -10.53 -27.64
CA ILE A 330 -4.21 -9.76 -26.95
C ILE A 330 -3.85 -10.43 -25.61
N GLU A 331 -4.85 -10.77 -24.79
CA GLU A 331 -4.64 -11.47 -23.50
C GLU A 331 -3.81 -12.77 -23.68
N TYR A 332 -4.11 -13.56 -24.69
CA TYR A 332 -3.37 -14.80 -24.97
C TYR A 332 -2.01 -14.56 -25.64
N ALA A 333 -1.81 -13.43 -26.32
CA ALA A 333 -0.57 -13.16 -27.06
C ALA A 333 0.55 -12.62 -26.17
N ILE A 334 0.22 -11.88 -25.10
CA ILE A 334 1.20 -11.25 -24.23
C ILE A 334 2.07 -12.29 -23.53
N ASP A 335 3.38 -12.16 -23.72
CA ASP A 335 4.41 -12.92 -23.01
C ASP A 335 4.82 -12.17 -21.75
N LYS A 336 4.19 -12.53 -20.63
CA LYS A 336 4.48 -11.93 -19.33
C LYS A 336 5.89 -12.25 -18.83
N THR A 337 6.57 -13.28 -19.40
CA THR A 337 7.94 -13.59 -19.02
C THR A 337 8.91 -12.54 -19.55
N THR A 338 8.73 -12.13 -20.81
CA THR A 338 9.51 -11.05 -21.43
C THR A 338 9.18 -9.72 -20.77
N VAL A 339 7.88 -9.44 -20.53
CA VAL A 339 7.43 -8.22 -19.82
C VAL A 339 8.09 -8.13 -18.43
N ARG A 340 8.01 -9.18 -17.62
CA ARG A 340 8.62 -9.18 -16.28
C ARG A 340 10.14 -9.00 -16.33
N GLY A 341 10.78 -9.55 -17.38
CA GLY A 341 12.22 -9.36 -17.62
C GLY A 341 12.60 -7.89 -17.81
N ALA A 342 11.77 -7.10 -18.52
CA ALA A 342 11.97 -5.67 -18.71
C ALA A 342 11.96 -4.88 -17.40
N PHE A 343 11.18 -5.32 -16.41
CA PHE A 343 11.05 -4.69 -15.10
C PHE A 343 12.05 -5.20 -14.03
N GLY A 344 13.02 -6.06 -14.37
CA GLY A 344 14.00 -6.57 -13.38
C GLY A 344 13.70 -7.97 -12.85
N GLY A 345 12.74 -8.69 -13.43
CA GLY A 345 12.51 -10.10 -13.14
C GLY A 345 11.63 -10.38 -11.92
N SER A 346 11.92 -11.50 -11.23
CA SER A 346 11.07 -11.98 -10.11
C SER A 346 11.18 -11.16 -8.84
N ALA A 347 12.16 -10.30 -8.74
CA ALA A 347 12.30 -9.39 -7.60
C ALA A 347 11.28 -8.25 -7.69
N TYR A 348 11.00 -7.75 -8.90
CA TYR A 348 10.03 -6.69 -9.15
C TYR A 348 8.57 -7.14 -9.00
N GLY A 349 8.22 -8.37 -9.38
CA GLY A 349 6.83 -8.81 -9.31
C GLY A 349 6.61 -10.30 -9.58
N ASP A 350 5.43 -10.75 -9.19
CA ASP A 350 4.93 -12.09 -9.49
C ASP A 350 3.89 -12.03 -10.61
N TYR A 351 3.77 -13.09 -11.44
CA TYR A 351 2.82 -13.08 -12.55
C TYR A 351 1.38 -12.92 -12.08
N ALA A 352 0.72 -11.87 -12.55
CA ALA A 352 -0.66 -11.60 -12.24
C ALA A 352 -1.62 -12.36 -13.17
N THR A 353 -2.74 -12.81 -12.59
CA THR A 353 -3.85 -13.45 -13.32
C THR A 353 -5.19 -12.77 -13.01
N THR A 354 -5.20 -11.81 -12.11
CA THR A 354 -6.35 -11.06 -11.61
C THR A 354 -5.96 -9.59 -11.42
N MET A 355 -6.91 -8.66 -11.40
CA MET A 355 -6.65 -7.26 -11.09
C MET A 355 -6.41 -7.04 -9.60
N LEU A 356 -7.02 -7.84 -8.75
CA LEU A 356 -6.72 -7.80 -7.32
C LEU A 356 -5.48 -8.63 -7.02
N SER A 357 -4.51 -8.07 -6.30
CA SER A 357 -3.33 -8.78 -5.83
C SER A 357 -3.62 -9.63 -4.58
N PRO A 358 -2.84 -10.69 -4.31
CA PRO A 358 -2.92 -11.42 -3.04
C PRO A 358 -2.77 -10.45 -1.85
N GLY A 359 -3.57 -10.66 -0.79
CA GLY A 359 -3.59 -9.76 0.38
C GLY A 359 -4.71 -8.72 0.34
N ILE A 360 -5.21 -8.35 -0.84
CA ILE A 360 -6.36 -7.42 -0.95
C ILE A 360 -7.68 -8.15 -0.64
N GLY A 361 -8.51 -7.54 0.20
CA GLY A 361 -9.87 -8.02 0.46
C GLY A 361 -10.69 -8.10 -0.83
N GLY A 362 -11.18 -9.30 -1.14
CA GLY A 362 -11.87 -9.60 -2.41
C GLY A 362 -11.05 -10.42 -3.40
N TYR A 363 -9.73 -10.52 -3.20
CA TYR A 363 -8.88 -11.37 -4.03
C TYR A 363 -9.38 -12.82 -4.07
N ARG A 364 -9.39 -13.39 -5.27
CA ARG A 364 -9.60 -14.82 -5.52
C ARG A 364 -8.62 -15.30 -6.56
N LYS A 365 -7.96 -16.39 -6.28
CA LYS A 365 -7.06 -17.00 -7.26
C LYS A 365 -7.89 -17.63 -8.38
N PHE A 366 -7.81 -17.07 -9.58
CA PHE A 366 -8.34 -17.66 -10.81
C PHE A 366 -7.48 -17.25 -12.00
N ASN A 367 -7.66 -17.91 -13.13
CA ASN A 367 -6.96 -17.60 -14.38
C ASN A 367 -7.88 -17.95 -15.55
N LEU A 368 -8.32 -16.93 -16.30
CA LEU A 368 -9.20 -17.11 -17.46
C LEU A 368 -8.44 -17.38 -18.75
N TYR A 369 -7.18 -16.98 -18.83
CA TYR A 369 -6.40 -16.98 -20.08
C TYR A 369 -5.25 -17.99 -20.11
N GLY A 370 -5.25 -18.96 -19.18
CA GLY A 370 -4.29 -20.04 -19.12
C GLY A 370 -3.10 -19.79 -18.21
N ALA A 371 -2.49 -20.87 -17.73
CA ALA A 371 -1.47 -20.83 -16.68
C ALA A 371 -0.06 -20.51 -17.19
N ASN A 372 0.18 -20.56 -18.52
CA ASN A 372 1.51 -20.30 -19.07
C ASN A 372 1.77 -18.78 -19.16
N PRO A 373 2.71 -18.22 -18.40
CA PRO A 373 3.01 -16.79 -18.45
C PRO A 373 3.62 -16.34 -19.78
N ALA A 374 4.19 -17.25 -20.57
CA ALA A 374 4.67 -16.95 -21.92
C ALA A 374 3.53 -16.81 -22.96
N GLY A 375 2.27 -16.89 -22.51
CA GLY A 375 1.09 -16.76 -23.34
C GLY A 375 0.72 -18.03 -24.12
N ASN A 376 -0.22 -17.90 -25.04
CA ASN A 376 -0.68 -18.96 -25.94
C ASN A 376 -0.92 -18.42 -27.35
N LEU A 377 0.15 -18.35 -28.14
CA LEU A 377 0.12 -17.80 -29.49
C LEU A 377 -0.86 -18.54 -30.42
N ALA A 378 -1.00 -19.86 -30.26
CA ALA A 378 -1.93 -20.64 -31.10
C ALA A 378 -3.38 -20.20 -30.82
N LYS A 379 -3.76 -20.05 -29.55
CA LYS A 379 -5.09 -19.59 -29.15
C LYS A 379 -5.34 -18.15 -29.58
N ALA A 380 -4.35 -17.28 -29.46
CA ALA A 380 -4.42 -15.89 -29.92
C ALA A 380 -4.69 -15.82 -31.44
N LYS A 381 -3.97 -16.59 -32.26
CA LYS A 381 -4.19 -16.67 -33.71
C LYS A 381 -5.57 -17.24 -34.05
N GLU A 382 -6.05 -18.24 -33.33
CA GLU A 382 -7.40 -18.79 -33.51
C GLU A 382 -8.47 -17.71 -33.29
N LEU A 383 -8.34 -16.90 -32.22
CA LEU A 383 -9.25 -15.80 -31.90
C LEU A 383 -9.20 -14.70 -32.96
N MET A 384 -8.02 -14.33 -33.44
CA MET A 384 -7.86 -13.40 -34.56
C MET A 384 -8.57 -13.92 -35.82
N LYS A 385 -8.45 -15.22 -36.14
CA LYS A 385 -9.20 -15.85 -37.24
C LYS A 385 -10.70 -15.76 -37.03
N GLN A 386 -11.19 -16.05 -35.83
CA GLN A 386 -12.63 -15.90 -35.46
C GLN A 386 -13.11 -14.46 -35.51
N ALA A 387 -12.23 -13.49 -35.34
CA ALA A 387 -12.50 -12.05 -35.49
C ALA A 387 -12.50 -11.58 -36.96
N GLY A 388 -12.23 -12.47 -37.93
CA GLY A 388 -12.15 -12.15 -39.35
C GLY A 388 -10.74 -11.79 -39.84
N ASN A 389 -9.69 -12.17 -39.11
CA ASN A 389 -8.28 -11.82 -39.37
C ASN A 389 -8.04 -10.31 -39.57
N PRO A 390 -8.53 -9.45 -38.69
CA PRO A 390 -8.24 -8.03 -38.82
C PRO A 390 -6.73 -7.80 -38.67
N LYS A 391 -6.23 -6.78 -39.39
CA LYS A 391 -4.83 -6.31 -39.27
C LYS A 391 -4.83 -4.87 -38.75
N PRO A 392 -5.21 -4.65 -37.49
CA PRO A 392 -5.29 -3.31 -36.96
C PRO A 392 -3.90 -2.72 -36.72
N SER A 393 -3.79 -1.40 -36.83
CA SER A 393 -2.71 -0.63 -36.28
C SER A 393 -3.18 -0.02 -34.97
N MET A 394 -2.45 -0.27 -33.88
CA MET A 394 -2.78 0.18 -32.53
C MET A 394 -1.69 1.07 -31.97
N SER A 395 -2.06 2.10 -31.22
CA SER A 395 -1.15 2.91 -30.41
C SER A 395 -1.00 2.30 -29.02
N ILE A 396 0.22 2.36 -28.46
CA ILE A 396 0.48 2.10 -27.04
C ILE A 396 1.14 3.32 -26.41
N ALA A 397 0.58 3.82 -25.30
CA ALA A 397 1.18 4.88 -24.50
C ALA A 397 2.00 4.26 -23.35
N VAL A 398 3.22 4.75 -23.19
CA VAL A 398 4.17 4.36 -22.13
C VAL A 398 4.97 5.59 -21.68
N GLU A 399 5.58 5.53 -20.52
CA GLU A 399 6.56 6.54 -20.11
C GLU A 399 7.82 6.46 -20.98
N ASN A 400 8.52 7.58 -21.16
CA ASN A 400 9.78 7.65 -21.90
C ASN A 400 10.98 7.23 -21.05
N THR A 401 10.84 6.13 -20.31
CA THR A 401 11.95 5.54 -19.54
C THR A 401 12.42 4.26 -20.20
N PRO A 402 13.69 3.85 -20.01
CA PRO A 402 14.19 2.60 -20.61
C PRO A 402 13.38 1.36 -20.24
N THR A 403 12.85 1.30 -19.03
CA THR A 403 12.05 0.16 -18.54
C THR A 403 10.73 0.03 -19.30
N GLU A 404 9.97 1.13 -19.41
CA GLU A 404 8.68 1.14 -20.09
C GLU A 404 8.82 1.07 -21.61
N GLU A 405 9.91 1.59 -22.18
CA GLU A 405 10.21 1.39 -23.61
C GLU A 405 10.50 -0.10 -23.91
N HIS A 406 11.27 -0.80 -23.08
CA HIS A 406 11.49 -2.24 -23.21
C HIS A 406 10.19 -3.04 -23.03
N PHE A 407 9.32 -2.61 -22.10
CA PHE A 407 7.98 -3.18 -21.95
C PHE A 407 7.16 -3.01 -23.24
N ALA A 408 7.13 -1.79 -23.81
CA ALA A 408 6.39 -1.53 -25.03
C ALA A 408 6.89 -2.36 -26.22
N ASP A 409 8.20 -2.57 -26.35
CA ASP A 409 8.82 -3.44 -27.35
C ASP A 409 8.43 -4.91 -27.15
N ALA A 410 8.34 -5.39 -25.90
CA ALA A 410 7.86 -6.74 -25.60
C ALA A 410 6.39 -6.91 -26.02
N VAL A 411 5.52 -5.94 -25.70
CA VAL A 411 4.11 -5.92 -26.12
C VAL A 411 4.01 -5.89 -27.65
N LYS A 412 4.73 -4.99 -28.32
CA LYS A 412 4.78 -4.89 -29.77
C LYS A 412 5.16 -6.21 -30.42
N THR A 413 6.26 -6.82 -29.99
CA THR A 413 6.73 -8.10 -30.50
C THR A 413 5.69 -9.21 -30.35
N ALA A 414 4.99 -9.26 -29.20
CA ALA A 414 3.95 -10.25 -28.95
C ALA A 414 2.75 -10.05 -29.89
N LEU A 415 2.30 -8.81 -30.10
CA LEU A 415 1.11 -8.50 -30.89
C LEU A 415 1.36 -8.57 -32.39
N GLU A 416 2.55 -8.24 -32.89
CA GLU A 416 2.94 -8.42 -34.29
C GLU A 416 2.87 -9.91 -34.73
N ARG A 417 3.14 -10.84 -33.82
CA ARG A 417 3.02 -12.29 -34.08
C ARG A 417 1.59 -12.75 -34.37
N ILE A 418 0.60 -11.93 -34.03
CA ILE A 418 -0.84 -12.17 -34.32
C ILE A 418 -1.42 -11.22 -35.36
N GLY A 419 -0.56 -10.43 -36.02
CA GLY A 419 -0.94 -9.53 -37.12
C GLY A 419 -1.45 -8.16 -36.70
N ILE A 420 -1.16 -7.71 -35.49
CA ILE A 420 -1.44 -6.36 -34.98
C ILE A 420 -0.17 -5.53 -35.10
N THR A 421 -0.22 -4.42 -35.82
CA THR A 421 0.88 -3.44 -35.85
C THR A 421 0.79 -2.53 -34.63
N VAL A 422 1.90 -2.33 -33.91
CA VAL A 422 1.91 -1.48 -32.71
C VAL A 422 2.82 -0.27 -32.91
N ASN A 423 2.26 0.93 -32.67
CA ASN A 423 2.95 2.20 -32.69
C ASN A 423 3.17 2.68 -31.25
N ILE A 424 4.41 2.73 -30.82
CA ILE A 424 4.77 3.15 -29.48
C ILE A 424 4.72 4.67 -29.41
N THR A 425 4.08 5.22 -28.37
CA THR A 425 3.97 6.66 -28.07
C THR A 425 4.59 6.89 -26.70
N PRO A 426 5.90 7.21 -26.63
CA PRO A 426 6.54 7.56 -25.38
C PRO A 426 6.06 8.95 -24.93
N ILE A 427 5.78 9.08 -23.63
CA ILE A 427 5.30 10.31 -22.98
C ILE A 427 6.27 10.60 -21.83
N ASP A 428 6.60 11.87 -21.62
CA ASP A 428 7.45 12.28 -20.51
C ASP A 428 6.88 11.76 -19.17
N ALA A 429 7.73 11.10 -18.35
CA ALA A 429 7.32 10.44 -17.11
C ALA A 429 6.62 11.41 -16.15
N SER A 430 7.08 12.67 -16.05
CA SER A 430 6.46 13.70 -15.19
C SER A 430 5.05 14.10 -15.60
N SER A 431 4.66 13.85 -16.85
CA SER A 431 3.35 14.20 -17.41
C SER A 431 2.52 12.99 -17.84
N TYR A 432 3.07 11.79 -17.69
CA TYR A 432 2.45 10.55 -18.20
C TYR A 432 1.01 10.37 -17.69
N PHE A 433 0.84 10.26 -16.38
CA PHE A 433 -0.48 10.05 -15.79
C PHE A 433 -1.46 11.19 -16.07
N SER A 434 -1.01 12.43 -16.01
CA SER A 434 -1.88 13.58 -16.36
C SER A 434 -2.31 13.55 -17.83
N THR A 435 -1.49 12.98 -18.71
CA THR A 435 -1.78 12.84 -20.15
C THR A 435 -2.76 11.70 -20.41
N ILE A 436 -2.49 10.48 -19.89
CA ILE A 436 -3.32 9.31 -20.17
C ILE A 436 -4.68 9.35 -19.44
N ASN A 437 -4.74 10.00 -18.28
CA ASN A 437 -5.97 10.19 -17.52
C ASN A 437 -6.89 11.28 -18.13
N ASN A 438 -6.41 12.05 -19.09
CA ASN A 438 -7.23 13.00 -19.81
C ASN A 438 -7.97 12.32 -20.98
N THR A 439 -9.30 12.26 -20.93
CA THR A 439 -10.12 11.56 -21.93
C THR A 439 -10.02 12.14 -23.36
N LYS A 440 -9.37 13.30 -23.54
CA LYS A 440 -9.04 13.83 -24.87
C LYS A 440 -7.87 13.08 -25.52
N ASN A 441 -7.01 12.45 -24.72
CA ASN A 441 -5.84 11.71 -25.16
C ASN A 441 -6.13 10.21 -25.06
N GLN A 442 -6.68 9.62 -26.13
CA GLN A 442 -7.03 8.20 -26.12
C GLN A 442 -6.05 7.39 -26.95
N TYR A 443 -5.54 6.34 -26.34
CA TYR A 443 -4.70 5.32 -26.95
C TYR A 443 -5.48 4.00 -27.07
N ASP A 444 -5.03 3.08 -27.92
CA ASP A 444 -5.64 1.75 -28.05
C ASP A 444 -5.22 0.84 -26.89
N LEU A 445 -3.96 0.98 -26.49
CA LEU A 445 -3.32 0.30 -25.37
C LEU A 445 -2.63 1.33 -24.47
N THR A 446 -2.66 1.10 -23.16
CA THR A 446 -2.01 1.99 -22.19
C THR A 446 -1.40 1.15 -21.08
N TRP A 447 -0.12 1.38 -20.78
CA TRP A 447 0.45 0.85 -19.55
C TRP A 447 -0.18 1.55 -18.34
N GLY A 448 -0.46 0.79 -17.30
CA GLY A 448 -0.99 1.32 -16.07
C GLY A 448 -0.54 0.50 -14.88
N ASP A 449 -0.49 1.15 -13.75
CA ASP A 449 -0.31 0.54 -12.44
C ASP A 449 -1.33 1.08 -11.45
N TRP A 450 -1.48 0.38 -10.35
CA TRP A 450 -2.30 0.84 -9.23
C TRP A 450 -1.85 0.17 -7.94
N ILE A 451 -1.66 0.97 -6.91
CA ILE A 451 -1.47 0.52 -5.53
C ILE A 451 -2.75 0.85 -4.76
N ALA A 452 -3.29 -0.12 -4.03
CA ALA A 452 -4.50 0.10 -3.24
C ALA A 452 -4.20 1.02 -2.05
N ASP A 453 -5.06 2.01 -1.80
CA ASP A 453 -4.90 2.96 -0.68
C ASP A 453 -5.09 2.29 0.70
N TRP A 454 -5.82 1.20 0.73
CA TRP A 454 -5.90 0.24 1.84
C TRP A 454 -6.20 -1.15 1.27
N PRO A 455 -5.95 -2.26 1.99
CA PRO A 455 -5.99 -3.60 1.42
C PRO A 455 -7.41 -4.11 1.14
N ASN A 456 -8.19 -3.33 0.42
CA ASN A 456 -9.56 -3.65 0.00
C ASN A 456 -9.77 -3.35 -1.49
N ALA A 457 -10.54 -4.21 -2.14
CA ALA A 457 -10.88 -4.05 -3.56
C ALA A 457 -11.68 -2.79 -3.87
N SER A 458 -12.26 -2.13 -2.86
CA SER A 458 -12.99 -0.86 -3.00
C SER A 458 -12.13 0.28 -3.55
N THR A 459 -10.83 0.27 -3.28
CA THR A 459 -9.88 1.28 -3.78
C THR A 459 -9.29 0.92 -5.13
N VAL A 460 -9.52 -0.30 -5.63
CA VAL A 460 -8.97 -0.81 -6.89
C VAL A 460 -10.05 -0.86 -7.97
N LEU A 461 -11.01 -1.77 -7.81
CA LEU A 461 -11.94 -2.08 -8.90
C LEU A 461 -12.93 -0.95 -9.23
N PRO A 462 -13.61 -0.30 -8.25
CA PRO A 462 -14.46 0.84 -8.56
C PRO A 462 -13.68 2.04 -9.13
N THR A 463 -12.48 2.28 -8.63
CA THR A 463 -11.62 3.39 -9.10
C THR A 463 -11.24 3.22 -10.56
N LEU A 464 -10.86 2.00 -10.95
CA LEU A 464 -10.34 1.70 -12.29
C LEU A 464 -11.41 1.30 -13.31
N PHE A 465 -12.64 0.92 -12.87
CA PHE A 465 -13.63 0.29 -13.76
C PHE A 465 -15.08 0.78 -13.55
N ASP A 466 -15.32 1.86 -12.79
CA ASP A 466 -16.64 2.52 -12.80
C ASP A 466 -16.79 3.39 -14.04
N GLY A 467 -17.26 2.81 -15.12
CA GLY A 467 -17.40 3.51 -16.39
C GLY A 467 -18.31 4.75 -16.36
N ARG A 468 -19.09 4.93 -15.30
CA ARG A 468 -19.91 6.13 -15.06
C ARG A 468 -19.07 7.36 -14.67
N LEU A 469 -17.84 7.14 -14.17
CA LEU A 469 -16.91 8.19 -13.78
C LEU A 469 -16.16 8.80 -14.97
N ILE A 470 -16.00 8.09 -16.09
CA ILE A 470 -15.27 8.54 -17.28
C ILE A 470 -15.74 9.94 -17.74
N LYS A 471 -17.08 10.14 -17.80
CA LYS A 471 -17.66 11.43 -18.20
C LYS A 471 -17.70 12.46 -17.07
N LYS A 472 -17.69 12.02 -15.82
CA LYS A 472 -17.72 12.91 -14.66
C LYS A 472 -16.36 13.55 -14.40
N ASN A 473 -15.28 12.80 -14.63
CA ASN A 473 -13.90 13.20 -14.37
C ASN A 473 -13.03 13.17 -15.64
N PRO A 474 -13.37 13.95 -16.69
CA PRO A 474 -12.74 13.78 -18.00
C PRO A 474 -11.26 14.18 -18.07
N GLN A 475 -10.73 14.85 -17.05
CA GLN A 475 -9.30 15.22 -16.95
C GLN A 475 -8.53 14.38 -15.93
N ALA A 476 -9.22 13.53 -15.17
CA ALA A 476 -8.65 12.65 -14.14
C ALA A 476 -9.32 11.26 -14.18
N ASN A 477 -9.53 10.74 -15.39
CA ASN A 477 -10.13 9.43 -15.60
C ASN A 477 -9.14 8.32 -15.26
N GLN A 478 -9.44 7.50 -14.27
CA GLN A 478 -8.61 6.35 -13.89
C GLN A 478 -8.95 5.07 -14.69
N ASP A 479 -10.11 5.03 -15.36
CA ASP A 479 -10.48 3.90 -16.23
C ASP A 479 -9.79 4.02 -17.59
N LEU A 480 -8.54 3.59 -17.67
CA LEU A 480 -7.75 3.58 -18.90
C LEU A 480 -8.30 2.61 -19.96
N SER A 481 -9.11 1.64 -19.53
CA SER A 481 -9.76 0.67 -20.43
C SER A 481 -11.05 1.20 -21.06
N TYR A 482 -11.57 2.30 -20.55
CA TYR A 482 -12.88 2.86 -20.96
C TYR A 482 -14.01 1.82 -20.90
N LEU A 483 -13.93 0.91 -19.91
CA LEU A 483 -14.93 -0.13 -19.71
C LEU A 483 -16.18 0.44 -19.06
N ASN A 484 -17.30 0.42 -19.74
CA ASN A 484 -18.59 0.78 -19.17
C ASN A 484 -19.57 -0.39 -19.27
N ASP A 485 -19.29 -1.47 -18.54
CA ASP A 485 -20.16 -2.64 -18.47
C ASP A 485 -21.23 -2.44 -17.37
N PRO A 486 -22.54 -2.50 -17.71
CA PRO A 486 -23.62 -2.43 -16.72
C PRO A 486 -23.53 -3.49 -15.60
N LYS A 487 -22.94 -4.68 -15.88
CA LYS A 487 -22.77 -5.72 -14.87
C LYS A 487 -21.70 -5.33 -13.85
N VAL A 488 -20.58 -4.75 -14.31
CA VAL A 488 -19.53 -4.23 -13.44
C VAL A 488 -20.10 -3.10 -12.58
N ASN A 489 -20.80 -2.14 -13.19
CA ASN A 489 -21.43 -1.03 -12.46
C ASN A 489 -22.44 -1.51 -11.41
N ALA A 490 -23.25 -2.54 -11.72
CA ALA A 490 -24.20 -3.13 -10.77
C ALA A 490 -23.50 -3.86 -9.60
N LEU A 491 -22.33 -4.50 -9.86
CA LEU A 491 -21.52 -5.12 -8.80
C LEU A 491 -20.86 -4.07 -7.91
N ILE A 492 -20.45 -2.93 -8.44
CA ILE A 492 -19.95 -1.77 -7.67
C ILE A 492 -21.04 -1.31 -6.69
N ASP A 493 -22.26 -1.03 -7.20
CA ASP A 493 -23.38 -0.56 -6.39
C ASP A 493 -23.80 -1.58 -5.32
N LYS A 494 -23.72 -2.88 -5.64
CA LYS A 494 -23.99 -3.96 -4.68
C LYS A 494 -22.93 -3.99 -3.58
N ALA A 495 -21.64 -3.93 -3.94
CA ALA A 495 -20.55 -3.97 -2.96
C ALA A 495 -20.61 -2.77 -2.00
N ALA A 496 -20.83 -1.56 -2.52
CA ALA A 496 -20.93 -0.33 -1.73
C ALA A 496 -22.03 -0.39 -0.64
N LYS A 497 -23.11 -1.11 -0.91
CA LYS A 497 -24.25 -1.27 0.02
C LYS A 497 -24.14 -2.49 0.95
N THR A 498 -23.12 -3.34 0.77
CA THR A 498 -22.97 -4.59 1.52
C THR A 498 -22.09 -4.38 2.73
N ALA A 499 -22.67 -4.30 3.93
CA ALA A 499 -21.93 -4.12 5.19
C ALA A 499 -21.14 -5.39 5.59
N ASP A 500 -21.67 -6.60 5.30
CA ASP A 500 -20.96 -7.85 5.60
C ASP A 500 -19.70 -7.98 4.72
N VAL A 501 -18.54 -7.98 5.35
CA VAL A 501 -17.21 -8.00 4.71
C VAL A 501 -17.04 -9.21 3.80
N LYS A 502 -17.50 -10.40 4.24
CA LYS A 502 -17.35 -11.63 3.47
C LYS A 502 -18.19 -11.60 2.18
N GLN A 503 -19.43 -11.12 2.27
CA GLN A 503 -20.31 -10.97 1.11
C GLN A 503 -19.82 -9.86 0.17
N ARG A 504 -19.34 -8.74 0.71
CA ARG A 504 -18.74 -7.64 -0.04
C ARG A 504 -17.51 -8.13 -0.82
N ASN A 505 -16.58 -8.80 -0.15
CA ASN A 505 -15.39 -9.38 -0.78
C ASN A 505 -15.74 -10.44 -1.84
N ALA A 506 -16.81 -11.23 -1.60
CA ALA A 506 -17.32 -12.15 -2.61
C ALA A 506 -17.82 -11.42 -3.87
N THR A 507 -18.43 -10.26 -3.71
CA THR A 507 -18.92 -9.43 -4.82
C THR A 507 -17.75 -8.82 -5.60
N TYR A 508 -16.70 -8.35 -4.94
CA TYR A 508 -15.47 -7.87 -5.61
C TYR A 508 -14.77 -8.97 -6.40
N GLY A 509 -14.68 -10.20 -5.87
CA GLY A 509 -14.13 -11.31 -6.64
C GLY A 509 -14.96 -11.69 -7.88
N GLN A 510 -16.29 -11.46 -7.88
CA GLN A 510 -17.13 -11.60 -9.07
C GLN A 510 -16.90 -10.46 -10.07
N MET A 511 -16.68 -9.24 -9.57
CA MET A 511 -16.37 -8.05 -10.37
C MET A 511 -15.06 -8.22 -11.13
N ASP A 512 -14.00 -8.64 -10.46
CA ASP A 512 -12.69 -8.92 -11.06
C ASP A 512 -12.83 -9.95 -12.21
N GLN A 513 -13.56 -11.04 -11.97
CA GLN A 513 -13.84 -12.01 -13.03
C GLN A 513 -14.62 -11.42 -14.22
N GLN A 514 -15.57 -10.51 -13.99
CA GLN A 514 -16.34 -9.90 -15.07
C GLN A 514 -15.46 -8.97 -15.91
N ILE A 515 -14.65 -8.13 -15.27
CA ILE A 515 -13.69 -7.23 -15.95
C ILE A 515 -12.76 -8.03 -16.87
N LEU A 516 -12.22 -9.15 -16.39
CA LEU A 516 -11.35 -10.00 -17.19
C LEU A 516 -12.10 -10.77 -18.29
N LYS A 517 -13.37 -11.15 -18.10
CA LYS A 517 -14.21 -11.71 -19.18
C LYS A 517 -14.43 -10.72 -20.32
N ASP A 518 -14.52 -9.43 -20.01
CA ASP A 518 -14.63 -8.37 -21.01
C ASP A 518 -13.31 -8.11 -21.76
N ALA A 519 -12.21 -8.72 -21.28
CA ALA A 519 -10.85 -8.53 -21.79
C ALA A 519 -10.51 -7.03 -21.93
N ALA A 520 -10.83 -6.27 -20.90
CA ALA A 520 -10.58 -4.83 -20.86
C ALA A 520 -9.14 -4.51 -20.42
N VAL A 521 -8.49 -5.46 -19.74
CA VAL A 521 -7.13 -5.31 -19.21
C VAL A 521 -6.40 -6.65 -19.23
N VAL A 522 -5.07 -6.62 -19.42
CA VAL A 522 -4.18 -7.76 -19.21
C VAL A 522 -3.46 -7.53 -17.88
N PRO A 523 -3.79 -8.27 -16.80
CA PRO A 523 -2.99 -8.23 -15.57
C PRO A 523 -1.58 -8.75 -15.87
N LEU A 524 -0.55 -7.99 -15.53
CA LEU A 524 0.83 -8.34 -15.87
C LEU A 524 1.58 -8.92 -14.67
N MET A 525 1.73 -8.12 -13.61
CA MET A 525 2.48 -8.49 -12.41
C MET A 525 1.83 -7.93 -11.16
N TYR A 526 1.77 -8.71 -10.09
CA TYR A 526 1.60 -8.21 -8.74
C TYR A 526 2.92 -7.61 -8.29
N MET A 527 2.89 -6.37 -7.82
CA MET A 527 4.08 -5.59 -7.53
C MET A 527 4.80 -6.08 -6.27
N ASN A 528 6.11 -6.01 -6.28
CA ASN A 528 6.94 -6.11 -5.09
C ASN A 528 7.91 -4.94 -5.07
N PHE A 529 8.10 -4.36 -3.91
CA PHE A 529 9.21 -3.44 -3.66
C PHE A 529 10.35 -4.18 -2.96
N SER A 530 11.51 -3.61 -3.02
CA SER A 530 12.74 -4.30 -2.59
C SER A 530 13.71 -3.28 -2.02
N GLU A 531 13.97 -3.36 -0.73
CA GLU A 531 14.85 -2.45 -0.02
C GLU A 531 15.89 -3.21 0.80
N MET A 532 16.92 -2.49 1.25
CA MET A 532 17.96 -3.01 2.13
C MET A 532 18.14 -2.15 3.38
N ALA A 533 18.62 -2.82 4.43
CA ALA A 533 19.07 -2.15 5.64
C ALA A 533 20.49 -2.57 6.03
N GLY A 534 21.17 -1.73 6.79
CA GLY A 534 22.45 -2.02 7.41
C GLY A 534 22.33 -3.14 8.48
N SER A 535 23.44 -3.79 8.74
CA SER A 535 23.48 -4.99 9.61
C SER A 535 22.99 -4.75 11.04
N LYS A 536 23.09 -3.51 11.53
CA LYS A 536 22.65 -3.12 12.87
C LYS A 536 21.19 -2.67 12.94
N VAL A 537 20.50 -2.52 11.82
CA VAL A 537 19.06 -2.24 11.83
C VAL A 537 18.30 -3.52 12.14
N GLY A 538 17.32 -3.43 13.01
CA GLY A 538 16.42 -4.53 13.35
C GLY A 538 14.99 -4.03 13.54
N GLY A 539 14.01 -4.95 13.62
CA GLY A 539 12.62 -4.63 13.82
C GLY A 539 11.89 -4.08 12.59
N VAL A 540 12.54 -4.09 11.42
CA VAL A 540 11.89 -3.73 10.16
C VAL A 540 10.87 -4.79 9.78
N ILE A 541 9.65 -4.37 9.54
CA ILE A 541 8.55 -5.21 9.06
C ILE A 541 8.22 -4.75 7.63
N PRO A 542 8.07 -5.66 6.66
CA PRO A 542 7.52 -5.30 5.37
C PRO A 542 6.09 -4.77 5.51
N ASP A 543 5.88 -3.46 5.36
CA ASP A 543 4.55 -2.87 5.36
C ASP A 543 3.87 -3.16 4.02
N THR A 544 2.92 -4.07 4.05
CA THR A 544 2.17 -4.48 2.85
C THR A 544 0.98 -3.58 2.55
N ILE A 545 0.80 -2.50 3.28
CA ILE A 545 -0.26 -1.51 3.07
C ILE A 545 0.29 -0.35 2.24
N VAL A 546 1.35 0.31 2.74
CA VAL A 546 1.99 1.42 2.03
C VAL A 546 3.16 0.95 1.14
N ALA A 547 3.48 -0.36 1.16
CA ALA A 547 4.53 -0.97 0.34
C ALA A 547 5.95 -0.45 0.64
N GLU A 548 6.21 -0.11 1.90
CA GLU A 548 7.47 0.44 2.41
C GLU A 548 8.01 -0.41 3.57
N PRO A 549 9.27 -0.26 3.97
CA PRO A 549 9.74 -0.80 5.24
C PRO A 549 9.06 -0.09 6.42
N SER A 550 8.23 -0.79 7.17
CA SER A 550 7.63 -0.21 8.38
C SER A 550 8.70 0.06 9.44
N LEU A 551 8.75 1.30 9.90
CA LEU A 551 9.71 1.78 10.90
C LEU A 551 9.15 1.73 12.33
N VAL A 552 7.86 1.46 12.50
CA VAL A 552 7.13 1.53 13.77
C VAL A 552 7.68 0.60 14.88
N HIS A 553 8.48 -0.39 14.52
CA HIS A 553 9.15 -1.30 15.45
C HIS A 553 10.69 -1.27 15.33
N VAL A 554 11.24 -0.36 14.53
CA VAL A 554 12.67 -0.30 14.24
C VAL A 554 13.50 -0.09 15.51
N TYR A 555 14.66 -0.73 15.57
CA TYR A 555 15.67 -0.53 16.62
C TYR A 555 17.09 -0.72 16.06
N ILE A 556 18.07 -0.19 16.77
CA ILE A 556 19.50 -0.40 16.46
C ILE A 556 20.05 -1.53 17.35
N LYS A 557 20.59 -2.56 16.72
CA LYS A 557 21.29 -3.67 17.39
C LYS A 557 22.59 -3.13 18.02
N LYS A 558 22.90 -3.59 19.23
CA LYS A 558 24.13 -3.23 19.96
C LYS A 558 25.33 -4.02 19.43
#